data_2185bd18ad9df6fb5b5af6df17097ce8
#
_entry.id   2185bd18ad9df6fb5b5af6df17097ce8
#
_cell.length_a   1.000
_cell.length_b   1.000
_cell.length_c   1.000
_cell.angle_alpha   90.00
_cell.angle_beta   90.00
_cell.angle_gamma   90.00
#
_symmetry.space_group_name_H-M   'P 1'
#
loop_
_entity.id
_entity.type
_entity.pdbx_description
1 polymer ?
#
loop_
_entity_poly.entity_id
_entity_poly.type
_entity_poly.pdbx_seq_one_letter_code
_entity_poly.pdbx_strand_id
1 'polypeptide(L)'
;MHTKFFGTGVALATPFHSDFSVDYPALERLLEHVTAGGVDYLVVMGTTGEAPTVTKTERREILQFVKQFNNGRLPIVYGAGGNATAELLENVRETDFSGVDAVLSVSPYYNKPTQAGLVAHYAALADACPVPVILYNVPGRTAANLNADSTLALARHPNIIGVKEASGDMMQGIDIARDKPADFLFLAGDDMLMLPMTTFGAKGVISVLANAFPQPFTRMVHAALAGDHEAAAKYLFKLSPVNRLMYEEGNPVGVKSALQALGICGDAVRLPLLPASDALSGRIRQAIAAMNATALA
;
A
#
# COMPACT_ATOMS: atom_id res chain seq x y z
N MET A 1 1.52 2.38 -21.40
CA MET A 1 1.02 1.36 -20.42
C MET A 1 1.98 1.34 -19.24
N HIS A 2 1.48 1.43 -18.00
CA HIS A 2 2.31 1.61 -16.77
C HIS A 2 2.71 0.25 -16.15
N THR A 3 3.28 -0.64 -16.95
CA THR A 3 3.56 -2.05 -16.58
C THR A 3 4.51 -2.20 -15.39
N LYS A 4 5.33 -1.20 -15.09
CA LYS A 4 6.23 -1.21 -13.91
C LYS A 4 5.51 -1.24 -12.56
N PHE A 5 4.19 -1.01 -12.53
CA PHE A 5 3.36 -1.11 -11.35
C PHE A 5 2.40 -2.31 -11.39
N PHE A 6 2.63 -3.27 -12.27
CA PHE A 6 1.92 -4.55 -12.24
C PHE A 6 2.49 -5.43 -11.13
N GLY A 7 1.67 -6.31 -10.59
CA GLY A 7 2.12 -7.25 -9.55
C GLY A 7 1.93 -6.72 -8.13
N THR A 8 2.90 -6.98 -7.28
CA THR A 8 2.88 -6.72 -5.85
C THR A 8 3.65 -5.46 -5.51
N GLY A 9 2.96 -4.38 -5.20
CA GLY A 9 3.54 -3.26 -4.47
C GLY A 9 3.45 -3.49 -2.98
N VAL A 10 4.52 -3.25 -2.24
CA VAL A 10 4.49 -3.36 -0.78
C VAL A 10 4.39 -1.99 -0.13
N ALA A 11 3.31 -1.77 0.64
CA ALA A 11 3.17 -0.58 1.49
C ALA A 11 4.11 -0.73 2.69
N LEU A 12 5.36 -0.28 2.55
CA LEU A 12 6.41 -0.47 3.55
C LEU A 12 6.00 0.07 4.92
N ALA A 13 6.18 -0.75 5.95
CA ALA A 13 6.12 -0.29 7.34
C ALA A 13 7.35 0.59 7.64
N THR A 14 7.21 1.51 8.58
CA THR A 14 8.34 2.28 9.12
C THR A 14 8.73 1.69 10.47
N PRO A 15 9.87 0.99 10.59
CA PRO A 15 10.36 0.49 11.87
C PRO A 15 10.75 1.64 12.80
N PHE A 16 10.43 1.50 14.09
CA PHE A 16 10.83 2.43 15.13
C PHE A 16 11.56 1.71 16.25
N HIS A 17 12.52 2.39 16.88
CA HIS A 17 13.07 2.01 18.17
C HIS A 17 12.05 2.19 19.30
N SER A 18 12.37 1.72 20.50
CA SER A 18 11.51 1.88 21.68
C SER A 18 11.35 3.35 22.15
N ASP A 19 12.27 4.23 21.75
CA ASP A 19 12.19 5.68 21.96
C ASP A 19 11.44 6.41 20.84
N PHE A 20 10.83 5.65 19.91
CA PHE A 20 10.09 6.11 18.73
C PHE A 20 10.93 6.82 17.65
N SER A 21 12.25 6.83 17.72
CA SER A 21 13.08 7.23 16.60
C SER A 21 13.02 6.17 15.48
N VAL A 22 13.30 6.58 14.22
CA VAL A 22 13.29 5.67 13.08
C VAL A 22 14.44 4.67 13.18
N ASP A 23 14.14 3.37 13.11
CA ASP A 23 15.12 2.27 13.12
C ASP A 23 15.56 1.96 11.68
N TYR A 24 16.58 2.70 11.19
CA TYR A 24 17.12 2.49 9.85
C TYR A 24 17.75 1.11 9.63
N PRO A 25 18.50 0.52 10.58
CA PRO A 25 18.95 -0.87 10.45
C PRO A 25 17.81 -1.88 10.28
N ALA A 26 16.69 -1.71 10.97
CA ALA A 26 15.53 -2.57 10.79
C ALA A 26 14.81 -2.28 9.46
N LEU A 27 14.79 -1.02 9.00
CA LEU A 27 14.26 -0.65 7.69
C LEU A 27 15.08 -1.31 6.57
N GLU A 28 16.40 -1.38 6.70
CA GLU A 28 17.27 -2.09 5.77
C GLU A 28 16.93 -3.58 5.70
N ARG A 29 16.83 -4.26 6.86
CA ARG A 29 16.39 -5.67 6.92
C ARG A 29 15.02 -5.90 6.29
N LEU A 30 14.08 -4.99 6.51
CA LEU A 30 12.74 -5.06 5.89
C LEU A 30 12.84 -4.93 4.37
N LEU A 31 13.63 -3.99 3.87
CA LEU A 31 13.85 -3.80 2.43
C LEU A 31 14.51 -5.02 1.78
N GLU A 32 15.50 -5.61 2.44
CA GLU A 32 16.11 -6.86 2.00
C GLU A 32 15.08 -8.00 1.94
N HIS A 33 14.29 -8.15 3.00
CA HIS A 33 13.27 -9.19 3.13
C HIS A 33 12.21 -9.08 2.00
N VAL A 34 11.64 -7.90 1.77
CA VAL A 34 10.62 -7.74 0.74
C VAL A 34 11.19 -7.86 -0.67
N THR A 35 12.41 -7.36 -0.90
CA THR A 35 13.09 -7.49 -2.20
C THR A 35 13.44 -8.95 -2.50
N ALA A 36 14.01 -9.68 -1.54
CA ALA A 36 14.29 -11.11 -1.68
C ALA A 36 13.00 -11.94 -1.88
N GLY A 37 11.87 -11.48 -1.33
CA GLY A 37 10.55 -12.09 -1.54
C GLY A 37 9.94 -11.82 -2.91
N GLY A 38 10.57 -10.99 -3.74
CA GLY A 38 10.22 -10.79 -5.14
C GLY A 38 9.08 -9.80 -5.37
N VAL A 39 8.86 -8.83 -4.45
CA VAL A 39 7.89 -7.75 -4.69
C VAL A 39 8.26 -6.94 -5.95
N ASP A 40 7.27 -6.41 -6.64
CA ASP A 40 7.47 -5.75 -7.93
C ASP A 40 7.79 -4.26 -7.79
N TYR A 41 7.33 -3.60 -6.74
CA TYR A 41 7.63 -2.19 -6.43
C TYR A 41 7.45 -1.86 -4.95
N LEU A 42 8.06 -0.76 -4.52
CA LEU A 42 8.03 -0.26 -3.14
C LEU A 42 7.08 0.93 -3.02
N VAL A 43 6.25 0.94 -1.97
CA VAL A 43 5.39 2.10 -1.65
C VAL A 43 5.84 2.66 -0.30
N VAL A 44 6.50 3.82 -0.35
CA VAL A 44 7.11 4.49 0.81
C VAL A 44 6.15 5.53 1.35
N MET A 45 6.01 5.65 2.68
CA MET A 45 5.14 6.63 3.34
C MET A 45 3.64 6.48 2.98
N GLY A 46 3.19 5.24 2.72
CA GLY A 46 1.75 4.92 2.70
C GLY A 46 1.17 4.86 4.13
N THR A 47 -0.07 4.40 4.24
CA THR A 47 -0.76 4.22 5.54
C THR A 47 0.02 3.31 6.49
N THR A 48 0.53 2.19 5.99
CA THR A 48 1.32 1.21 6.75
C THR A 48 2.65 1.79 7.24
N GLY A 49 3.18 2.80 6.56
CA GLY A 49 4.38 3.53 6.96
C GLY A 49 4.14 4.59 8.04
N GLU A 50 2.93 4.65 8.64
CA GLU A 50 2.55 5.61 9.68
C GLU A 50 2.77 7.08 9.28
N ALA A 51 2.54 7.40 8.01
CA ALA A 51 2.78 8.73 7.47
C ALA A 51 2.23 9.90 8.32
N PRO A 52 1.06 9.82 8.98
CA PRO A 52 0.56 10.93 9.79
C PRO A 52 1.43 11.28 11.02
N THR A 53 2.20 10.32 11.55
CA THR A 53 3.03 10.50 12.76
C THR A 53 4.52 10.66 12.46
N VAL A 54 4.90 10.56 11.19
CA VAL A 54 6.27 10.80 10.70
C VAL A 54 6.40 12.26 10.31
N THR A 55 7.39 12.97 10.88
CA THR A 55 7.65 14.39 10.59
C THR A 55 8.08 14.61 9.13
N LYS A 56 7.97 15.84 8.63
CA LYS A 56 8.44 16.19 7.28
C LYS A 56 9.93 15.83 7.06
N THR A 57 10.76 16.07 8.07
CA THR A 57 12.20 15.72 8.02
C THR A 57 12.41 14.22 7.92
N GLU A 58 11.81 13.44 8.81
CA GLU A 58 11.90 11.98 8.79
C GLU A 58 11.38 11.39 7.48
N ARG A 59 10.29 11.93 6.91
CA ARG A 59 9.78 11.46 5.61
C ARG A 59 10.82 11.61 4.50
N ARG A 60 11.53 12.74 4.48
CA ARG A 60 12.60 12.99 3.50
C ARG A 60 13.78 12.03 3.73
N GLU A 61 14.19 11.84 4.97
CA GLU A 61 15.28 10.92 5.33
C GLU A 61 14.94 9.49 5.01
N ILE A 62 13.73 9.01 5.33
CA ILE A 62 13.26 7.67 5.00
C ILE A 62 13.22 7.46 3.47
N LEU A 63 12.66 8.42 2.73
CA LEU A 63 12.63 8.33 1.26
C LEU A 63 14.05 8.26 0.70
N GLN A 64 14.95 9.10 1.19
CA GLN A 64 16.35 9.10 0.75
C GLN A 64 17.05 7.76 1.08
N PHE A 65 16.84 7.22 2.27
CA PHE A 65 17.38 5.94 2.68
C PHE A 65 16.88 4.81 1.76
N VAL A 66 15.56 4.76 1.50
CA VAL A 66 14.98 3.75 0.60
C VAL A 66 15.53 3.89 -0.82
N LYS A 67 15.68 5.12 -1.34
CA LYS A 67 16.27 5.37 -2.67
C LYS A 67 17.72 4.86 -2.74
N GLN A 68 18.53 5.12 -1.72
CA GLN A 68 19.92 4.67 -1.65
C GLN A 68 20.02 3.14 -1.60
N PHE A 69 19.25 2.49 -0.72
CA PHE A 69 19.19 1.04 -0.62
C PHE A 69 18.69 0.41 -1.93
N ASN A 70 17.61 0.93 -2.48
CA ASN A 70 16.98 0.40 -3.69
C ASN A 70 17.90 0.52 -4.92
N ASN A 71 18.68 1.58 -5.02
CA ASN A 71 19.63 1.83 -6.12
C ASN A 71 19.04 1.53 -7.52
N GLY A 72 17.78 1.94 -7.76
CA GLY A 72 17.06 1.76 -9.01
C GLY A 72 16.61 0.33 -9.34
N ARG A 73 16.68 -0.63 -8.40
CA ARG A 73 16.29 -2.04 -8.64
C ARG A 73 14.78 -2.21 -8.85
N LEU A 74 13.98 -1.50 -8.07
CA LEU A 74 12.53 -1.57 -8.11
C LEU A 74 11.94 -0.17 -8.28
N PRO A 75 10.78 -0.02 -8.93
CA PRO A 75 10.05 1.24 -8.93
C PRO A 75 9.68 1.68 -7.51
N ILE A 76 9.72 3.00 -7.28
CA ILE A 76 9.33 3.61 -6.00
C ILE A 76 8.08 4.46 -6.20
N VAL A 77 7.05 4.16 -5.41
CA VAL A 77 5.85 4.98 -5.26
C VAL A 77 5.91 5.69 -3.91
N TYR A 78 5.73 7.01 -3.89
CA TYR A 78 5.75 7.80 -2.65
C TYR A 78 4.36 8.18 -2.20
N GLY A 79 4.03 7.91 -0.95
CA GLY A 79 2.76 8.29 -0.33
C GLY A 79 2.73 9.79 0.00
N ALA A 80 1.88 10.53 -0.70
CA ALA A 80 1.63 11.94 -0.43
C ALA A 80 0.12 12.19 -0.44
N GLY A 81 -0.45 12.50 0.71
CA GLY A 81 -1.87 12.79 0.87
C GLY A 81 -2.12 13.67 2.09
N GLY A 82 -3.30 14.23 2.14
CA GLY A 82 -3.73 15.11 3.22
C GLY A 82 -5.13 15.62 2.99
N ASN A 83 -5.72 16.23 4.00
CA ASN A 83 -7.06 16.80 3.94
C ASN A 83 -7.07 18.34 3.74
N ALA A 84 -5.90 18.96 3.61
CA ALA A 84 -5.71 20.34 3.21
C ALA A 84 -4.95 20.38 1.88
N THR A 85 -5.65 20.73 0.79
CA THR A 85 -5.06 20.73 -0.56
C THR A 85 -3.84 21.63 -0.64
N ALA A 86 -3.88 22.82 -0.03
CA ALA A 86 -2.76 23.77 -0.04
C ALA A 86 -1.48 23.19 0.57
N GLU A 87 -1.59 22.53 1.74
CA GLU A 87 -0.46 21.88 2.41
C GLU A 87 0.08 20.70 1.58
N LEU A 88 -0.81 19.93 0.96
CA LEU A 88 -0.39 18.84 0.08
C LEU A 88 0.43 19.36 -1.10
N LEU A 89 -0.03 20.43 -1.75
CA LEU A 89 0.68 21.05 -2.87
C LEU A 89 2.04 21.63 -2.45
N GLU A 90 2.13 22.23 -1.27
CA GLU A 90 3.39 22.69 -0.70
C GLU A 90 4.35 21.52 -0.44
N ASN A 91 3.88 20.46 0.21
CA ASN A 91 4.67 19.25 0.46
C ASN A 91 5.19 18.62 -0.83
N VAL A 92 4.37 18.60 -1.90
CA VAL A 92 4.79 18.09 -3.21
C VAL A 92 5.88 18.96 -3.81
N ARG A 93 5.77 20.28 -3.74
CA ARG A 93 6.81 21.19 -4.25
C ARG A 93 8.14 21.07 -3.50
N GLU A 94 8.10 20.76 -2.21
CA GLU A 94 9.27 20.61 -1.35
C GLU A 94 9.94 19.23 -1.43
N THR A 95 9.27 18.24 -2.02
CA THR A 95 9.76 16.86 -2.08
C THR A 95 10.68 16.66 -3.28
N ASP A 96 11.86 16.05 -3.06
CA ASP A 96 12.73 15.58 -4.14
C ASP A 96 12.21 14.27 -4.73
N PHE A 97 11.59 14.36 -5.90
CA PHE A 97 11.05 13.21 -6.65
C PHE A 97 12.08 12.52 -7.56
N SER A 98 13.36 12.89 -7.53
CA SER A 98 14.38 12.15 -8.28
C SER A 98 14.38 10.66 -7.84
N GLY A 99 14.27 9.73 -8.79
CA GLY A 99 14.17 8.29 -8.51
C GLY A 99 12.85 7.83 -7.88
N VAL A 100 11.82 8.67 -7.87
CA VAL A 100 10.44 8.31 -7.54
C VAL A 100 9.64 8.16 -8.83
N ASP A 101 8.90 7.08 -8.98
CA ASP A 101 8.19 6.72 -10.22
C ASP A 101 6.74 7.16 -10.25
N ALA A 102 6.10 7.31 -9.09
CA ALA A 102 4.74 7.82 -8.95
C ALA A 102 4.45 8.28 -7.52
N VAL A 103 3.37 9.05 -7.35
CA VAL A 103 2.77 9.39 -6.05
C VAL A 103 1.52 8.55 -5.84
N LEU A 104 1.36 7.97 -4.65
CA LEU A 104 0.10 7.41 -4.16
C LEU A 104 -0.57 8.43 -3.25
N SER A 105 -1.74 8.95 -3.63
CA SER A 105 -2.43 9.97 -2.84
C SER A 105 -3.77 9.47 -2.31
N VAL A 106 -3.88 9.42 -0.97
CA VAL A 106 -5.12 9.06 -0.29
C VAL A 106 -6.14 10.21 -0.39
N SER A 107 -7.42 9.86 -0.55
CA SER A 107 -8.51 10.84 -0.54
C SER A 107 -8.50 11.68 0.75
N PRO A 108 -8.86 12.98 0.67
CA PRO A 108 -9.01 13.82 1.85
C PRO A 108 -9.93 13.16 2.88
N TYR A 109 -9.47 13.11 4.12
CA TYR A 109 -10.14 12.48 5.25
C TYR A 109 -10.68 13.53 6.22
N TYR A 110 -11.62 13.15 7.08
CA TYR A 110 -12.19 13.96 8.16
C TYR A 110 -13.17 15.03 7.69
N ASN A 111 -12.78 15.94 6.80
CA ASN A 111 -13.62 17.08 6.32
C ASN A 111 -14.63 16.70 5.21
N LYS A 112 -14.64 15.42 4.77
CA LYS A 112 -15.68 14.80 3.90
C LYS A 112 -16.06 15.67 2.69
N PRO A 113 -15.14 15.91 1.75
CA PRO A 113 -15.45 16.69 0.56
C PRO A 113 -16.50 16.01 -0.32
N THR A 114 -17.25 16.80 -1.09
CA THR A 114 -18.14 16.30 -2.14
C THR A 114 -17.33 15.67 -3.27
N GLN A 115 -18.00 14.94 -4.19
CA GLN A 115 -17.33 14.38 -5.37
C GLN A 115 -16.64 15.45 -6.21
N ALA A 116 -17.29 16.60 -6.43
CA ALA A 116 -16.68 17.73 -7.12
C ALA A 116 -15.44 18.26 -6.38
N GLY A 117 -15.47 18.30 -5.05
CA GLY A 117 -14.30 18.67 -4.22
C GLY A 117 -13.16 17.68 -4.33
N LEU A 118 -13.45 16.36 -4.35
CA LEU A 118 -12.45 15.31 -4.57
C LEU A 118 -11.80 15.44 -5.96
N VAL A 119 -12.61 15.65 -7.00
CA VAL A 119 -12.11 15.86 -8.36
C VAL A 119 -11.22 17.09 -8.44
N ALA A 120 -11.63 18.22 -7.87
CA ALA A 120 -10.84 19.45 -7.86
C ALA A 120 -9.51 19.28 -7.08
N HIS A 121 -9.54 18.58 -5.93
CA HIS A 121 -8.37 18.28 -5.11
C HIS A 121 -7.32 17.46 -5.90
N TYR A 122 -7.77 16.38 -6.52
CA TYR A 122 -6.86 15.50 -7.26
C TYR A 122 -6.36 16.10 -8.57
N ALA A 123 -7.18 16.90 -9.25
CA ALA A 123 -6.75 17.64 -10.43
C ALA A 123 -5.63 18.64 -10.06
N ALA A 124 -5.83 19.43 -8.99
CA ALA A 124 -4.81 20.37 -8.52
C ALA A 124 -3.50 19.66 -8.09
N LEU A 125 -3.60 18.49 -7.44
CA LEU A 125 -2.44 17.68 -7.14
C LEU A 125 -1.73 17.19 -8.40
N ALA A 126 -2.47 16.67 -9.36
CA ALA A 126 -1.91 16.11 -10.59
C ALA A 126 -1.24 17.20 -11.46
N ASP A 127 -1.80 18.41 -11.49
CA ASP A 127 -1.21 19.56 -12.16
C ASP A 127 0.14 19.99 -11.53
N ALA A 128 0.26 19.87 -10.21
CA ALA A 128 1.44 20.30 -9.47
C ALA A 128 2.52 19.22 -9.34
N CYS A 129 2.16 17.94 -9.48
CA CYS A 129 3.06 16.83 -9.21
C CYS A 129 3.98 16.54 -10.42
N PRO A 130 5.32 16.52 -10.24
CA PRO A 130 6.24 16.28 -11.34
C PRO A 130 6.31 14.81 -11.80
N VAL A 131 5.68 13.90 -11.06
CA VAL A 131 5.59 12.48 -11.38
C VAL A 131 4.12 12.03 -11.40
N PRO A 132 3.78 10.91 -12.08
CA PRO A 132 2.39 10.44 -12.16
C PRO A 132 1.74 10.19 -10.81
N VAL A 133 0.42 10.40 -10.73
CA VAL A 133 -0.39 10.21 -9.53
C VAL A 133 -1.24 8.95 -9.64
N ILE A 134 -1.23 8.13 -8.61
CA ILE A 134 -2.15 7.02 -8.38
C ILE A 134 -3.13 7.46 -7.28
N LEU A 135 -4.41 7.48 -7.60
CA LEU A 135 -5.48 7.76 -6.64
C LEU A 135 -5.54 6.66 -5.58
N TYR A 136 -5.89 6.99 -4.34
CA TYR A 136 -6.11 5.99 -3.30
C TYR A 136 -7.46 6.19 -2.63
N ASN A 137 -8.40 5.29 -2.95
CA ASN A 137 -9.73 5.27 -2.37
C ASN A 137 -9.82 4.26 -1.23
N VAL A 138 -10.07 4.73 0.00
CA VAL A 138 -10.17 3.90 1.21
C VAL A 138 -11.21 4.50 2.18
N PRO A 139 -12.50 4.46 1.84
CA PRO A 139 -13.56 5.14 2.59
C PRO A 139 -13.66 4.68 4.05
N GLY A 140 -13.28 3.45 4.37
CA GLY A 140 -13.23 2.95 5.75
C GLY A 140 -12.24 3.72 6.65
N ARG A 141 -11.26 4.45 6.07
CA ARG A 141 -10.31 5.30 6.80
C ARG A 141 -10.59 6.78 6.63
N THR A 142 -11.03 7.18 5.45
CA THR A 142 -11.20 8.60 5.10
C THR A 142 -12.59 9.13 5.41
N ALA A 143 -13.59 8.25 5.55
CA ALA A 143 -15.01 8.59 5.59
C ALA A 143 -15.49 9.36 4.33
N ALA A 144 -14.71 9.29 3.24
CA ALA A 144 -15.03 9.87 1.93
C ALA A 144 -14.74 8.82 0.86
N ASN A 145 -15.76 8.44 0.09
CA ASN A 145 -15.61 7.52 -1.02
C ASN A 145 -15.42 8.29 -2.32
N LEU A 146 -14.34 8.04 -3.03
CA LEU A 146 -14.16 8.48 -4.43
C LEU A 146 -14.91 7.48 -5.31
N ASN A 147 -16.10 7.84 -5.77
CA ASN A 147 -16.96 6.95 -6.54
C ASN A 147 -16.41 6.66 -7.96
N ALA A 148 -17.03 5.71 -8.66
CA ALA A 148 -16.61 5.31 -10.00
C ALA A 148 -16.61 6.48 -10.99
N ASP A 149 -17.67 7.30 -11.02
CA ASP A 149 -17.79 8.43 -11.95
C ASP A 149 -16.65 9.45 -11.75
N SER A 150 -16.36 9.80 -10.50
CA SER A 150 -15.29 10.72 -10.16
C SER A 150 -13.92 10.14 -10.48
N THR A 151 -13.71 8.84 -10.23
CA THR A 151 -12.48 8.12 -10.62
C THR A 151 -12.29 8.14 -12.13
N LEU A 152 -13.35 7.87 -12.91
CA LEU A 152 -13.31 7.88 -14.36
C LEU A 152 -13.13 9.28 -14.95
N ALA A 153 -13.71 10.31 -14.31
CA ALA A 153 -13.46 11.71 -14.68
C ALA A 153 -11.96 12.06 -14.50
N LEU A 154 -11.37 11.67 -13.36
CA LEU A 154 -9.95 11.88 -13.06
C LEU A 154 -9.02 11.03 -13.95
N ALA A 155 -9.46 9.85 -14.39
CA ALA A 155 -8.70 8.99 -15.29
C ALA A 155 -8.42 9.61 -16.68
N ARG A 156 -9.08 10.73 -17.00
CA ARG A 156 -8.83 11.53 -18.23
C ARG A 156 -7.70 12.52 -18.07
N HIS A 157 -7.24 12.77 -16.84
CA HIS A 157 -6.14 13.68 -16.57
C HIS A 157 -4.81 13.00 -16.94
N PRO A 158 -3.93 13.64 -17.77
CA PRO A 158 -2.74 12.98 -18.31
C PRO A 158 -1.75 12.53 -17.24
N ASN A 159 -1.73 13.18 -16.07
CA ASN A 159 -0.83 12.83 -14.96
C ASN A 159 -1.50 11.96 -13.87
N ILE A 160 -2.73 11.48 -14.08
CA ILE A 160 -3.39 10.52 -13.20
C ILE A 160 -3.42 9.16 -13.92
N ILE A 161 -2.60 8.22 -13.42
CA ILE A 161 -2.32 6.97 -14.14
C ILE A 161 -3.06 5.75 -13.60
N GLY A 162 -3.75 5.87 -12.48
CA GLY A 162 -4.44 4.73 -11.90
C GLY A 162 -5.11 5.01 -10.57
N VAL A 163 -5.74 3.97 -10.05
CA VAL A 163 -6.37 3.95 -8.73
C VAL A 163 -5.97 2.70 -7.95
N LYS A 164 -5.62 2.89 -6.66
CA LYS A 164 -5.65 1.85 -5.63
C LYS A 164 -7.05 1.85 -5.03
N GLU A 165 -7.84 0.83 -5.36
CA GLU A 165 -9.22 0.70 -4.88
C GLU A 165 -9.25 -0.19 -3.62
N ALA A 166 -9.63 0.40 -2.50
CA ALA A 166 -9.68 -0.24 -1.18
C ALA A 166 -11.00 0.04 -0.45
N SER A 167 -12.09 0.26 -1.20
CA SER A 167 -13.43 0.41 -0.61
C SER A 167 -14.01 -0.90 -0.12
N GLY A 168 -13.59 -2.02 -0.69
CA GLY A 168 -14.23 -3.32 -0.53
C GLY A 168 -15.51 -3.48 -1.37
N ASP A 169 -15.95 -2.45 -2.06
CA ASP A 169 -17.11 -2.49 -2.95
C ASP A 169 -16.71 -3.03 -4.34
N MET A 170 -16.99 -4.32 -4.54
CA MET A 170 -16.69 -5.00 -5.79
C MET A 170 -17.49 -4.44 -6.97
N MET A 171 -18.71 -3.94 -6.74
CA MET A 171 -19.51 -3.35 -7.82
C MET A 171 -18.89 -2.04 -8.30
N GLN A 172 -18.45 -1.16 -7.38
CA GLN A 172 -17.69 0.03 -7.74
C GLN A 172 -16.41 -0.33 -8.51
N GLY A 173 -15.70 -1.38 -8.07
CA GLY A 173 -14.51 -1.88 -8.76
C GLY A 173 -14.80 -2.34 -10.19
N ILE A 174 -15.91 -3.04 -10.41
CA ILE A 174 -16.36 -3.50 -11.74
C ILE A 174 -16.71 -2.31 -12.64
N ASP A 175 -17.42 -1.30 -12.12
CA ASP A 175 -17.77 -0.10 -12.89
C ASP A 175 -16.52 0.67 -13.34
N ILE A 176 -15.55 0.84 -12.44
CA ILE A 176 -14.25 1.45 -12.78
C ILE A 176 -13.53 0.62 -13.85
N ALA A 177 -13.43 -0.70 -13.66
CA ALA A 177 -12.70 -1.58 -14.55
C ALA A 177 -13.30 -1.64 -15.96
N ARG A 178 -14.64 -1.56 -16.08
CA ARG A 178 -15.37 -1.58 -17.35
C ARG A 178 -15.10 -0.33 -18.18
N ASP A 179 -15.13 0.85 -17.54
CA ASP A 179 -15.20 2.14 -18.25
C ASP A 179 -13.89 2.94 -18.23
N LYS A 180 -12.86 2.46 -17.50
CA LYS A 180 -11.55 3.13 -17.43
C LYS A 180 -10.80 3.12 -18.77
N PRO A 181 -9.95 4.11 -19.06
CA PRO A 181 -9.02 4.05 -20.18
C PRO A 181 -8.15 2.77 -20.14
N ALA A 182 -7.76 2.28 -21.30
CA ALA A 182 -7.01 1.01 -21.44
C ALA A 182 -5.66 1.03 -20.71
N ASP A 183 -5.02 2.19 -20.61
CA ASP A 183 -3.73 2.39 -19.96
C ASP A 183 -3.84 2.82 -18.49
N PHE A 184 -5.06 3.07 -17.98
CA PHE A 184 -5.30 3.43 -16.59
C PHE A 184 -5.15 2.20 -15.69
N LEU A 185 -4.27 2.30 -14.67
CA LEU A 185 -4.02 1.24 -13.70
C LEU A 185 -5.22 1.06 -12.76
N PHE A 186 -5.67 -0.18 -12.63
CA PHE A 186 -6.62 -0.57 -11.60
C PHE A 186 -5.91 -1.56 -10.67
N LEU A 187 -5.67 -1.14 -9.41
CA LEU A 187 -4.93 -1.89 -8.40
C LEU A 187 -5.82 -2.18 -7.20
N ALA A 188 -5.73 -3.40 -6.69
CA ALA A 188 -6.37 -3.74 -5.43
C ALA A 188 -5.68 -3.02 -4.26
N GLY A 189 -6.49 -2.59 -3.30
CA GLY A 189 -5.99 -2.01 -2.04
C GLY A 189 -6.22 -2.93 -0.84
N ASP A 190 -6.88 -4.08 -1.05
CA ASP A 190 -7.10 -5.13 -0.06
C ASP A 190 -6.42 -6.43 -0.54
N ASP A 191 -5.63 -7.03 0.35
CA ASP A 191 -4.81 -8.19 0.06
C ASP A 191 -5.64 -9.42 -0.36
N MET A 192 -6.81 -9.62 0.26
CA MET A 192 -7.66 -10.77 -0.01
C MET A 192 -8.59 -10.57 -1.21
N LEU A 193 -8.86 -9.33 -1.60
CA LEU A 193 -9.68 -9.01 -2.77
C LEU A 193 -8.86 -8.96 -4.07
N MET A 194 -7.53 -9.03 -3.98
CA MET A 194 -6.66 -8.98 -5.15
C MET A 194 -7.00 -10.07 -6.17
N LEU A 195 -7.11 -11.34 -5.73
CA LEU A 195 -7.42 -12.46 -6.63
C LEU A 195 -8.75 -12.27 -7.36
N PRO A 196 -9.91 -12.05 -6.71
CA PRO A 196 -11.15 -11.81 -7.45
C PRO A 196 -11.10 -10.56 -8.32
N MET A 197 -10.38 -9.50 -7.93
CA MET A 197 -10.26 -8.28 -8.74
C MET A 197 -9.46 -8.49 -10.02
N THR A 198 -8.55 -9.47 -10.11
CA THR A 198 -7.84 -9.78 -11.36
C THR A 198 -8.76 -10.30 -12.44
N THR A 199 -9.85 -10.98 -12.07
CA THR A 199 -10.82 -11.54 -13.03
C THR A 199 -11.55 -10.47 -13.84
N PHE A 200 -11.61 -9.22 -13.34
CA PHE A 200 -12.18 -8.09 -14.07
C PHE A 200 -11.19 -6.92 -14.28
N GLY A 201 -9.88 -7.22 -14.23
CA GLY A 201 -8.87 -6.35 -14.83
C GLY A 201 -7.92 -5.65 -13.88
N ALA A 202 -7.91 -5.95 -12.56
CA ALA A 202 -6.84 -5.48 -11.69
C ALA A 202 -5.49 -6.02 -12.17
N LYS A 203 -4.48 -5.15 -12.15
CA LYS A 203 -3.11 -5.45 -12.62
C LYS A 203 -2.12 -5.67 -11.48
N GLY A 204 -2.60 -5.70 -10.25
CA GLY A 204 -1.79 -5.90 -9.07
C GLY A 204 -2.47 -5.36 -7.83
N VAL A 205 -1.68 -5.23 -6.77
CA VAL A 205 -2.13 -4.81 -5.45
C VAL A 205 -1.06 -3.96 -4.77
N ILE A 206 -1.48 -3.03 -3.91
CA ILE A 206 -0.58 -2.40 -2.94
C ILE A 206 -0.87 -3.01 -1.57
N SER A 207 -0.02 -3.95 -1.18
CA SER A 207 -0.20 -4.91 -0.10
C SER A 207 0.32 -4.42 1.25
N VAL A 208 -0.36 -4.81 2.31
CA VAL A 208 0.13 -4.76 3.70
C VAL A 208 0.84 -6.08 4.04
N LEU A 209 0.22 -7.20 3.70
CA LEU A 209 0.67 -8.54 4.06
C LEU A 209 2.05 -8.88 3.48
N ALA A 210 2.39 -8.31 2.31
CA ALA A 210 3.70 -8.49 1.67
C ALA A 210 4.89 -7.93 2.47
N ASN A 211 4.68 -7.11 3.51
CA ASN A 211 5.75 -6.76 4.45
C ASN A 211 6.27 -7.99 5.20
N ALA A 212 5.37 -8.83 5.70
CA ALA A 212 5.72 -10.00 6.52
C ALA A 212 5.90 -11.28 5.67
N PHE A 213 5.12 -11.43 4.61
CA PHE A 213 5.07 -12.65 3.79
C PHE A 213 5.25 -12.34 2.29
N PRO A 214 6.33 -11.67 1.88
CA PRO A 214 6.47 -11.18 0.50
C PRO A 214 6.46 -12.32 -0.53
N GLN A 215 7.21 -13.41 -0.29
CA GLN A 215 7.34 -14.48 -1.29
C GLN A 215 6.02 -15.23 -1.56
N PRO A 216 5.29 -15.79 -0.57
CA PRO A 216 4.03 -16.47 -0.86
C PRO A 216 2.97 -15.51 -1.37
N PHE A 217 2.96 -14.24 -0.92
CA PHE A 217 2.02 -13.24 -1.41
C PHE A 217 2.29 -12.87 -2.87
N THR A 218 3.54 -12.61 -3.24
CA THR A 218 3.91 -12.29 -4.62
C THR A 218 3.64 -13.46 -5.58
N ARG A 219 3.89 -14.70 -5.14
CA ARG A 219 3.51 -15.89 -5.92
C ARG A 219 2.01 -15.97 -6.18
N MET A 220 1.18 -15.66 -5.17
CA MET A 220 -0.27 -15.55 -5.35
C MET A 220 -0.63 -14.55 -6.44
N VAL A 221 -0.06 -13.34 -6.34
CA VAL A 221 -0.35 -12.25 -7.28
C VAL A 221 0.09 -12.61 -8.69
N HIS A 222 1.29 -13.14 -8.88
CA HIS A 222 1.80 -13.52 -10.18
C HIS A 222 1.00 -14.68 -10.80
N ALA A 223 0.61 -15.68 -10.02
CA ALA A 223 -0.27 -16.75 -10.49
C ALA A 223 -1.63 -16.21 -10.95
N ALA A 224 -2.24 -15.32 -10.16
CA ALA A 224 -3.51 -14.68 -10.52
C ALA A 224 -3.41 -13.88 -11.82
N LEU A 225 -2.33 -13.10 -12.01
CA LEU A 225 -2.10 -12.31 -13.22
C LEU A 225 -1.79 -13.17 -14.45
N ALA A 226 -1.23 -14.36 -14.24
CA ALA A 226 -1.01 -15.36 -15.30
C ALA A 226 -2.29 -16.15 -15.66
N GLY A 227 -3.40 -15.94 -14.93
CA GLY A 227 -4.66 -16.68 -15.13
C GLY A 227 -4.71 -18.04 -14.42
N ASP A 228 -3.70 -18.39 -13.65
CA ASP A 228 -3.69 -19.60 -12.81
C ASP A 228 -4.38 -19.32 -11.47
N HIS A 229 -5.70 -19.25 -11.53
CA HIS A 229 -6.52 -18.94 -10.36
C HIS A 229 -6.51 -20.06 -9.32
N GLU A 230 -6.28 -21.32 -9.73
CA GLU A 230 -6.19 -22.45 -8.81
C GLU A 230 -4.92 -22.35 -7.95
N ALA A 231 -3.77 -22.14 -8.57
CA ALA A 231 -2.53 -21.91 -7.83
C ALA A 231 -2.62 -20.66 -6.93
N ALA A 232 -3.19 -19.57 -7.45
CA ALA A 232 -3.39 -18.34 -6.65
C ALA A 232 -4.28 -18.59 -5.43
N ALA A 233 -5.37 -19.35 -5.57
CA ALA A 233 -6.28 -19.68 -4.47
C ALA A 233 -5.61 -20.50 -3.36
N LYS A 234 -4.67 -21.41 -3.68
CA LYS A 234 -3.90 -22.15 -2.67
C LYS A 234 -3.11 -21.19 -1.76
N TYR A 235 -2.44 -20.20 -2.34
CA TYR A 235 -1.75 -19.17 -1.57
C TYR A 235 -2.71 -18.29 -0.78
N LEU A 236 -3.83 -17.87 -1.37
CA LEU A 236 -4.87 -17.07 -0.72
C LEU A 236 -5.38 -17.77 0.56
N PHE A 237 -5.73 -19.06 0.46
CA PHE A 237 -6.23 -19.82 1.60
C PHE A 237 -5.17 -20.02 2.67
N LYS A 238 -3.91 -20.18 2.29
CA LYS A 238 -2.79 -20.26 3.22
C LYS A 238 -2.56 -18.95 3.98
N LEU A 239 -2.72 -17.81 3.31
CA LEU A 239 -2.46 -16.49 3.87
C LEU A 239 -3.68 -15.89 4.60
N SER A 240 -4.92 -16.30 4.28
CA SER A 240 -6.13 -15.69 4.80
C SER A 240 -6.26 -15.75 6.34
N PRO A 241 -5.84 -16.80 7.06
CA PRO A 241 -5.91 -16.82 8.52
C PRO A 241 -5.05 -15.73 9.17
N VAL A 242 -3.82 -15.54 8.68
CA VAL A 242 -2.91 -14.53 9.23
C VAL A 242 -3.30 -13.13 8.77
N ASN A 243 -3.84 -12.97 7.55
CA ASN A 243 -4.28 -11.67 7.05
C ASN A 243 -5.32 -10.99 7.95
N ARG A 244 -6.29 -11.73 8.47
CA ARG A 244 -7.32 -11.19 9.37
C ARG A 244 -6.71 -10.55 10.61
N LEU A 245 -5.65 -11.15 11.16
CA LEU A 245 -4.95 -10.67 12.34
C LEU A 245 -4.19 -9.36 12.10
N MET A 246 -3.81 -9.06 10.84
CA MET A 246 -3.10 -7.83 10.50
C MET A 246 -3.93 -6.57 10.71
N TYR A 247 -5.28 -6.71 10.75
CA TYR A 247 -6.20 -5.58 10.80
C TYR A 247 -7.03 -5.53 12.09
N GLU A 248 -6.98 -6.54 12.96
CA GLU A 248 -7.86 -6.67 14.11
C GLU A 248 -7.71 -5.51 15.12
N GLU A 249 -6.50 -5.11 15.42
CA GLU A 249 -6.20 -3.93 16.24
C GLU A 249 -5.65 -2.77 15.39
N GLY A 250 -5.87 -2.83 14.08
CA GLY A 250 -5.48 -1.81 13.11
C GLY A 250 -4.19 -2.12 12.37
N ASN A 251 -4.02 -1.43 11.24
CA ASN A 251 -2.80 -1.45 10.45
C ASN A 251 -2.05 -0.13 10.67
N PRO A 252 -0.75 -0.15 11.05
CA PRO A 252 0.22 -1.26 10.92
C PRO A 252 0.42 -2.15 12.16
N VAL A 253 -0.40 -2.07 13.19
CA VAL A 253 -0.21 -2.77 14.47
C VAL A 253 0.02 -4.28 14.26
N GLY A 254 -0.90 -4.95 13.56
CA GLY A 254 -0.79 -6.40 13.32
C GLY A 254 0.42 -6.77 12.46
N VAL A 255 0.70 -6.03 11.40
CA VAL A 255 1.84 -6.35 10.52
C VAL A 255 3.19 -6.13 11.22
N LYS A 256 3.31 -5.13 12.09
CA LYS A 256 4.53 -4.92 12.89
C LYS A 256 4.72 -6.04 13.92
N SER A 257 3.66 -6.51 14.56
CA SER A 257 3.72 -7.70 15.41
C SER A 257 4.16 -8.96 14.64
N ALA A 258 3.70 -9.12 13.40
CA ALA A 258 4.18 -10.23 12.55
C ALA A 258 5.67 -10.06 12.19
N LEU A 259 6.11 -8.87 11.84
CA LEU A 259 7.51 -8.56 11.54
C LEU A 259 8.43 -8.80 12.76
N GLN A 260 7.96 -8.48 13.97
CA GLN A 260 8.65 -8.78 15.21
C GLN A 260 8.76 -10.31 15.42
N ALA A 261 7.68 -11.05 15.21
CA ALA A 261 7.68 -12.51 15.33
C ALA A 261 8.63 -13.19 14.32
N LEU A 262 8.88 -12.54 13.18
CA LEU A 262 9.81 -12.99 12.14
C LEU A 262 11.25 -12.49 12.36
N GLY A 263 11.50 -11.69 13.40
CA GLY A 263 12.83 -11.15 13.72
C GLY A 263 13.34 -10.05 12.76
N ILE A 264 12.43 -9.38 12.03
CA ILE A 264 12.76 -8.36 11.01
C ILE A 264 12.90 -6.99 11.67
N CYS A 265 11.92 -6.57 12.47
CA CYS A 265 11.94 -5.30 13.21
C CYS A 265 11.19 -5.42 14.53
N GLY A 266 11.25 -4.38 15.37
CA GLY A 266 10.38 -4.24 16.54
C GLY A 266 8.91 -3.95 16.15
N ASP A 267 8.02 -4.04 17.14
CA ASP A 267 6.58 -3.79 16.98
C ASP A 267 6.16 -2.37 17.39
N ALA A 268 7.11 -1.51 17.73
CA ALA A 268 6.84 -0.14 18.17
C ALA A 268 6.05 0.63 17.10
N VAL A 269 4.96 1.26 17.53
CA VAL A 269 4.14 2.19 16.74
C VAL A 269 4.03 3.51 17.48
N ARG A 270 3.81 4.61 16.76
CA ARG A 270 3.65 5.92 17.38
C ARG A 270 2.19 6.18 17.77
N LEU A 271 1.99 6.88 18.89
CA LEU A 271 0.64 7.35 19.27
C LEU A 271 -0.02 8.10 18.10
N PRO A 272 -1.35 7.91 17.90
CA PRO A 272 -2.32 7.31 18.82
C PRO A 272 -2.40 5.78 18.78
N LEU A 273 -1.58 5.10 17.98
CA LEU A 273 -1.54 3.65 17.95
C LEU A 273 -0.76 3.10 19.14
N LEU A 274 -1.12 1.89 19.56
CA LEU A 274 -0.39 1.10 20.56
C LEU A 274 0.12 -0.18 19.90
N PRO A 275 1.21 -0.79 20.40
CA PRO A 275 1.62 -2.12 19.96
C PRO A 275 0.49 -3.14 20.12
N ALA A 276 0.53 -4.21 19.34
CA ALA A 276 -0.47 -5.27 19.43
C ALA A 276 -0.56 -5.84 20.86
N SER A 277 -1.78 -6.14 21.29
CA SER A 277 -1.98 -6.81 22.58
C SER A 277 -1.25 -8.16 22.63
N ASP A 278 -0.91 -8.62 23.84
CA ASP A 278 -0.30 -9.95 24.03
C ASP A 278 -1.16 -11.07 23.43
N ALA A 279 -2.49 -10.92 23.51
CA ALA A 279 -3.46 -11.87 22.96
C ALA A 279 -3.37 -11.91 21.42
N LEU A 280 -3.34 -10.75 20.76
CA LEU A 280 -3.22 -10.68 19.31
C LEU A 280 -1.83 -11.18 18.86
N SER A 281 -0.75 -10.73 19.50
CA SER A 281 0.62 -11.15 19.22
C SER A 281 0.81 -12.65 19.37
N GLY A 282 0.17 -13.28 20.40
CA GLY A 282 0.16 -14.71 20.58
C GLY A 282 -0.49 -15.46 19.41
N ARG A 283 -1.67 -14.99 18.95
CA ARG A 283 -2.37 -15.58 17.79
C ARG A 283 -1.60 -15.38 16.48
N ILE A 284 -0.96 -14.24 16.30
CA ILE A 284 -0.11 -14.00 15.12
C ILE A 284 1.04 -15.01 15.08
N ARG A 285 1.78 -15.21 16.19
CA ARG A 285 2.84 -16.22 16.27
C ARG A 285 2.34 -17.63 15.96
N GLN A 286 1.18 -18.02 16.49
CA GLN A 286 0.57 -19.32 16.22
C GLN A 286 0.19 -19.46 14.73
N ALA A 287 -0.42 -18.44 14.13
CA ALA A 287 -0.78 -18.45 12.71
C ALA A 287 0.45 -18.57 11.80
N ILE A 288 1.55 -17.86 12.12
CA ILE A 288 2.82 -17.98 11.41
C ILE A 288 3.38 -19.41 11.51
N ALA A 289 3.38 -19.99 12.70
CA ALA A 289 3.87 -21.37 12.91
C ALA A 289 3.03 -22.38 12.11
N ALA A 290 1.70 -22.27 12.15
CA ALA A 290 0.79 -23.12 11.38
C ALA A 290 0.98 -22.98 9.87
N MET A 291 1.17 -21.75 9.38
CA MET A 291 1.44 -21.46 7.97
C MET A 291 2.74 -22.10 7.48
N ASN A 292 3.80 -22.10 8.32
CA ASN A 292 5.09 -22.69 7.99
C ASN A 292 5.07 -24.22 8.02
N ALA A 293 4.20 -24.81 8.87
CA ALA A 293 4.03 -26.26 8.95
C ALA A 293 3.24 -26.86 7.76
N THR A 294 2.49 -26.03 7.05
CA THR A 294 1.65 -26.46 5.92
C THR A 294 2.45 -26.34 4.62
N ALA A 295 2.94 -27.45 4.09
CA ALA A 295 3.49 -27.47 2.75
C ALA A 295 2.42 -27.06 1.73
N LEU A 296 2.78 -26.28 0.70
CA LEU A 296 1.93 -26.08 -0.48
C LEU A 296 2.05 -27.35 -1.31
N ALA A 297 1.02 -28.19 -1.25
CA ALA A 297 0.90 -29.38 -2.09
C ALA A 297 0.59 -29.01 -3.55
#